data_5d3c0e4ee6189603efc7fef95715239e
#
_entry.id   5d3c0e4ee6189603efc7fef95715239e
#
_cell.length_a   1.000
_cell.length_b   1.000
_cell.length_c   1.000
_cell.angle_alpha   90.00
_cell.angle_beta   90.00
_cell.angle_gamma   90.00
#
_symmetry.space_group_name_H-M   'P 1'
#
loop_
_entity.id
_entity.type
_entity.pdbx_description
1 polymer ?
#
loop_
_entity_poly.entity_id
_entity_poly.type
_entity_poly.pdbx_seq_one_letter_code
_entity_poly.pdbx_strand_id
1 'polypeptide(L)'
;KGNKDKKKKNNKDTNKGNNRISIPENWLNDTAEWSYQNTESGIYGIHSTWKPMLDEATKSLKVIHAGVKLGSIKGKDLIPDQSLALCTELHQDTFPKAELSYEDAIQYLRKEAITLPDSLPRGYVLVTYRGIPLGWMKNLGNRANNLYPQEWKIKSSHIPEGNNNLITW
;
A
#
# COMPACT_ATOMS: atom_id res chain seq x y z
N LYS A 1 11.69 -35.93 56.29
CA LYS A 1 10.43 -35.17 56.03
C LYS A 1 10.84 -33.87 55.38
N GLY A 2 10.85 -33.87 54.02
CA GLY A 2 11.23 -32.71 53.24
C GLY A 2 9.99 -32.13 52.58
N ASN A 3 9.75 -30.87 52.88
CA ASN A 3 8.66 -30.07 52.31
C ASN A 3 9.14 -29.53 50.95
N LYS A 4 8.44 -29.90 49.85
CA LYS A 4 8.66 -29.33 48.53
C LYS A 4 7.74 -28.15 48.34
N ASP A 5 8.30 -26.96 48.39
CA ASP A 5 7.61 -25.72 48.03
C ASP A 5 7.40 -25.67 46.52
N LYS A 6 6.14 -25.73 46.09
CA LYS A 6 5.72 -25.50 44.72
C LYS A 6 5.74 -23.97 44.42
N LYS A 7 6.76 -23.54 43.66
CA LYS A 7 6.76 -22.20 43.07
C LYS A 7 5.62 -22.08 42.06
N LYS A 8 4.61 -21.28 42.36
CA LYS A 8 3.61 -20.81 41.42
C LYS A 8 4.31 -19.91 40.40
N LYS A 9 4.31 -20.33 39.12
CA LYS A 9 4.66 -19.47 37.99
C LYS A 9 3.50 -18.48 37.81
N ASN A 10 3.74 -17.22 38.13
CA ASN A 10 2.88 -16.12 37.74
C ASN A 10 2.98 -15.96 36.21
N ASN A 11 1.91 -16.32 35.51
CA ASN A 11 1.69 -15.88 34.15
C ASN A 11 1.53 -14.36 34.18
N LYS A 12 2.56 -13.63 33.78
CA LYS A 12 2.46 -12.25 33.40
C LYS A 12 1.75 -12.22 32.04
N ASP A 13 0.45 -11.98 32.06
CA ASP A 13 -0.27 -11.49 30.90
C ASP A 13 0.38 -10.20 30.45
N THR A 14 1.24 -10.30 29.44
CA THR A 14 1.74 -9.14 28.71
C THR A 14 0.60 -8.63 27.84
N ASN A 15 -0.19 -7.74 28.41
CA ASN A 15 -1.11 -6.89 27.68
C ASN A 15 -0.26 -6.01 26.74
N LYS A 16 0.11 -6.54 25.57
CA LYS A 16 0.68 -5.77 24.47
C LYS A 16 -0.44 -4.84 24.01
N GLY A 17 -0.35 -3.59 24.43
CA GLY A 17 -1.21 -2.53 23.96
C GLY A 17 -1.25 -2.58 22.43
N ASN A 18 -2.39 -2.98 21.86
CA ASN A 18 -2.69 -2.88 20.46
C ASN A 18 -2.73 -1.39 20.10
N ASN A 19 -1.59 -0.83 19.74
CA ASN A 19 -1.54 0.40 18.97
C ASN A 19 -2.14 0.07 17.59
N ARG A 20 -3.47 0.11 17.49
CA ARG A 20 -4.18 0.02 16.22
C ARG A 20 -3.85 1.29 15.45
N ILE A 21 -2.86 1.22 14.58
CA ILE A 21 -2.64 2.26 13.60
C ILE A 21 -3.84 2.17 12.65
N SER A 22 -4.64 3.23 12.61
CA SER A 22 -5.75 3.36 11.66
C SER A 22 -5.24 3.94 10.35
N ILE A 23 -5.92 3.61 9.26
CA ILE A 23 -5.73 4.30 7.99
C ILE A 23 -6.20 5.76 8.17
N PRO A 24 -5.45 6.76 7.67
CA PRO A 24 -5.92 8.13 7.64
C PRO A 24 -7.26 8.23 6.89
N GLU A 25 -8.19 8.97 7.45
CA GLU A 25 -9.56 9.09 6.92
C GLU A 25 -9.63 9.63 5.49
N ASN A 26 -8.57 10.28 5.04
CA ASN A 26 -8.49 10.90 3.73
C ASN A 26 -7.78 10.05 2.66
N TRP A 27 -7.47 8.77 2.92
CA TRP A 27 -6.81 7.92 1.91
C TRP A 27 -7.78 7.34 0.89
N LEU A 28 -9.04 7.16 1.27
CA LEU A 28 -10.08 6.62 0.41
C LEU A 28 -11.23 7.62 0.29
N ASN A 29 -11.94 7.57 -0.82
CA ASN A 29 -13.25 8.18 -0.93
C ASN A 29 -14.21 7.46 0.03
N ASP A 30 -15.14 8.20 0.62
CA ASP A 30 -16.21 7.67 1.48
C ASP A 30 -15.74 6.60 2.50
N THR A 31 -14.73 6.96 3.30
CA THR A 31 -14.11 6.04 4.28
C THR A 31 -15.08 5.37 5.24
N ALA A 32 -16.27 5.95 5.46
CA ALA A 32 -17.35 5.36 6.26
C ALA A 32 -17.91 4.06 5.65
N GLU A 33 -17.75 3.86 4.35
CA GLU A 33 -18.21 2.67 3.64
C GLU A 33 -17.18 1.54 3.62
N TRP A 34 -16.08 1.68 4.36
CA TRP A 34 -15.03 0.68 4.39
C TRP A 34 -14.90 0.01 5.75
N SER A 35 -14.77 -1.30 5.73
CA SER A 35 -14.37 -2.11 6.88
C SER A 35 -12.87 -2.39 6.82
N TYR A 36 -12.17 -2.15 7.93
CA TYR A 36 -10.71 -2.32 7.97
C TYR A 36 -10.32 -3.54 8.78
N GLN A 37 -9.35 -4.29 8.27
CA GLN A 37 -8.78 -5.46 8.93
C GLN A 37 -7.26 -5.30 9.04
N ASN A 38 -6.75 -5.35 10.27
CA ASN A 38 -5.32 -5.37 10.54
C ASN A 38 -4.84 -6.82 10.58
N THR A 39 -3.82 -7.13 9.78
CA THR A 39 -3.13 -8.42 9.74
C THR A 39 -1.64 -8.24 9.98
N GLU A 40 -0.89 -9.32 10.13
CA GLU A 40 0.59 -9.26 10.20
C GLU A 40 1.21 -8.69 8.93
N SER A 41 0.57 -8.88 7.77
CA SER A 41 1.06 -8.42 6.46
C SER A 41 0.67 -6.99 6.11
N GLY A 42 -0.24 -6.36 6.88
CA GLY A 42 -0.67 -4.99 6.66
C GLY A 42 -2.14 -4.73 6.99
N ILE A 43 -2.61 -3.60 6.53
CA ILE A 43 -3.99 -3.15 6.70
C ILE A 43 -4.74 -3.33 5.39
N TYR A 44 -5.87 -4.01 5.47
CA TYR A 44 -6.76 -4.27 4.34
C TYR A 44 -8.08 -3.55 4.53
N GLY A 45 -8.60 -2.98 3.44
CA GLY A 45 -9.92 -2.39 3.34
C GLY A 45 -10.85 -3.27 2.52
N ILE A 46 -12.08 -3.42 2.98
CA ILE A 46 -13.15 -4.11 2.27
C ILE A 46 -14.35 -3.18 2.26
N HIS A 47 -14.83 -2.85 1.07
CA HIS A 47 -16.03 -2.03 0.95
C HIS A 47 -17.23 -2.73 1.57
N SER A 48 -18.05 -2.02 2.31
CA SER A 48 -19.18 -2.56 3.10
C SER A 48 -20.18 -3.35 2.25
N THR A 49 -20.37 -2.97 0.99
CA THR A 49 -21.20 -3.69 0.02
C THR A 49 -20.77 -5.15 -0.15
N TRP A 50 -19.47 -5.44 -0.10
CA TRP A 50 -18.93 -6.79 -0.34
C TRP A 50 -18.69 -7.59 0.94
N LYS A 51 -18.74 -6.93 2.10
CA LYS A 51 -18.48 -7.55 3.40
C LYS A 51 -19.40 -8.76 3.70
N PRO A 52 -20.74 -8.66 3.50
CA PRO A 52 -21.64 -9.80 3.76
C PRO A 52 -21.32 -11.02 2.89
N MET A 53 -20.99 -10.81 1.61
CA MET A 53 -20.62 -11.88 0.69
C MET A 53 -19.31 -12.56 1.11
N LEU A 54 -18.32 -11.77 1.56
CA LEU A 54 -17.06 -12.31 2.06
C LEU A 54 -17.28 -13.12 3.34
N ASP A 55 -18.10 -12.63 4.27
CA ASP A 55 -18.41 -13.31 5.52
C ASP A 55 -19.12 -14.65 5.26
N GLU A 56 -19.97 -14.73 4.26
CA GLU A 56 -20.61 -15.99 3.85
C GLU A 56 -19.59 -16.94 3.18
N ALA A 57 -18.77 -16.41 2.26
CA ALA A 57 -17.75 -17.21 1.56
C ALA A 57 -16.74 -17.85 2.54
N THR A 58 -16.33 -17.13 3.58
CA THR A 58 -15.36 -17.62 4.57
C THR A 58 -15.85 -18.79 5.41
N LYS A 59 -17.18 -19.04 5.47
CA LYS A 59 -17.73 -20.20 6.18
C LYS A 59 -17.44 -21.52 5.48
N SER A 60 -17.32 -21.50 4.15
CA SER A 60 -17.19 -22.71 3.33
C SER A 60 -15.92 -22.75 2.48
N LEU A 61 -15.26 -21.62 2.28
CA LEU A 61 -14.09 -21.47 1.41
C LEU A 61 -12.88 -20.97 2.19
N LYS A 62 -11.69 -21.45 1.80
CA LYS A 62 -10.43 -20.83 2.22
C LYS A 62 -10.19 -19.59 1.38
N VAL A 63 -10.50 -18.41 1.92
CA VAL A 63 -10.21 -17.14 1.25
C VAL A 63 -8.70 -16.87 1.31
N ILE A 64 -8.07 -16.76 0.14
CA ILE A 64 -6.63 -16.49 0.02
C ILE A 64 -6.36 -14.98 0.06
N HIS A 65 -7.22 -14.20 -0.58
CA HIS A 65 -7.11 -12.74 -0.66
C HIS A 65 -8.49 -12.12 -0.73
N ALA A 66 -8.71 -11.03 0.00
CA ALA A 66 -9.93 -10.24 -0.07
C ALA A 66 -9.65 -8.77 0.23
N GLY A 67 -10.36 -7.90 -0.48
CA GLY A 67 -10.24 -6.46 -0.33
C GLY A 67 -8.97 -5.87 -0.94
N VAL A 68 -8.68 -4.62 -0.57
CA VAL A 68 -7.53 -3.85 -1.03
C VAL A 68 -6.53 -3.73 0.10
N LYS A 69 -5.29 -4.09 -0.15
CA LYS A 69 -4.21 -3.81 0.80
C LYS A 69 -3.89 -2.31 0.74
N LEU A 70 -4.18 -1.61 1.82
CA LEU A 70 -4.04 -0.17 1.90
C LEU A 70 -2.63 0.24 2.26
N GLY A 71 -1.98 -0.54 3.11
CA GLY A 71 -0.61 -0.26 3.53
C GLY A 71 -0.07 -1.28 4.50
N SER A 72 1.19 -1.12 4.84
CA SER A 72 1.89 -1.93 5.84
C SER A 72 2.55 -1.04 6.89
N ILE A 73 2.63 -1.54 8.11
CA ILE A 73 3.23 -0.82 9.24
C ILE A 73 4.68 -1.25 9.36
N LYS A 74 5.59 -0.27 9.33
CA LYS A 74 7.00 -0.50 9.58
C LYS A 74 7.49 0.47 10.66
N GLY A 75 7.65 -0.04 11.86
CA GLY A 75 7.93 0.80 13.03
C GLY A 75 6.74 1.71 13.33
N LYS A 76 6.93 3.02 13.16
CA LYS A 76 5.87 4.05 13.33
C LYS A 76 5.27 4.50 11.98
N ASP A 77 5.87 4.09 10.87
CA ASP A 77 5.46 4.54 9.54
C ASP A 77 4.37 3.61 8.97
N LEU A 78 3.33 4.20 8.43
CA LEU A 78 2.37 3.53 7.56
C LEU A 78 2.82 3.74 6.12
N ILE A 79 3.21 2.66 5.47
CA ILE A 79 3.70 2.66 4.07
C ILE A 79 2.52 2.31 3.18
N PRO A 80 2.10 3.17 2.25
CA PRO A 80 1.02 2.85 1.32
C PRO A 80 1.41 1.68 0.41
N ASP A 81 0.45 0.79 0.17
CA ASP A 81 0.67 -0.38 -0.69
C ASP A 81 0.41 -0.05 -2.16
N GLN A 82 1.02 -0.81 -3.06
CA GLN A 82 0.79 -0.68 -4.50
C GLN A 82 -0.70 -0.87 -4.87
N SER A 83 -1.40 -1.77 -4.17
CA SER A 83 -2.83 -1.99 -4.37
C SER A 83 -3.67 -0.77 -4.09
N LEU A 84 -3.26 0.07 -3.12
CA LEU A 84 -3.93 1.35 -2.85
C LEU A 84 -3.75 2.33 -4.02
N ALA A 85 -2.54 2.41 -4.62
CA ALA A 85 -2.32 3.31 -5.77
C ALA A 85 -3.23 2.96 -6.95
N LEU A 86 -3.54 1.67 -7.14
CA LEU A 86 -4.37 1.17 -8.23
C LEU A 86 -5.86 1.06 -7.86
N CYS A 87 -6.23 1.43 -6.64
CA CYS A 87 -7.62 1.40 -6.18
C CYS A 87 -8.40 2.56 -6.79
N THR A 88 -9.55 2.28 -7.38
CA THR A 88 -10.46 3.30 -7.95
C THR A 88 -10.99 4.26 -6.90
N GLU A 89 -11.06 3.80 -5.64
CA GLU A 89 -11.52 4.58 -4.51
C GLU A 89 -10.40 5.36 -3.79
N LEU A 90 -9.18 5.35 -4.34
CA LEU A 90 -8.11 6.19 -3.81
C LEU A 90 -8.50 7.67 -3.90
N HIS A 91 -8.47 8.36 -2.75
CA HIS A 91 -8.63 9.81 -2.74
C HIS A 91 -7.32 10.47 -3.19
N GLN A 92 -7.20 10.63 -4.50
CA GLN A 92 -5.94 11.01 -5.14
C GLN A 92 -5.40 12.38 -4.68
N ASP A 93 -6.27 13.32 -4.27
CA ASP A 93 -5.85 14.67 -3.87
C ASP A 93 -5.21 14.72 -2.47
N THR A 94 -5.24 13.60 -1.74
CA THR A 94 -4.57 13.46 -0.46
C THR A 94 -3.05 13.40 -0.58
N PHE A 95 -2.56 12.95 -1.72
CA PHE A 95 -1.13 12.72 -1.93
C PHE A 95 -0.54 13.72 -2.93
N PRO A 96 0.69 14.21 -2.67
CA PRO A 96 1.44 14.91 -3.71
C PRO A 96 1.55 14.03 -4.94
N LYS A 97 1.34 14.60 -6.13
CA LYS A 97 1.40 13.86 -7.41
C LYS A 97 2.62 14.26 -8.20
N ALA A 98 3.23 13.28 -8.86
CA ALA A 98 4.26 13.48 -9.87
C ALA A 98 3.78 12.88 -11.19
N GLU A 99 3.44 13.74 -12.14
CA GLU A 99 3.16 13.28 -13.50
C GLU A 99 4.46 12.99 -14.22
N LEU A 100 4.60 11.77 -14.74
CA LEU A 100 5.81 11.30 -15.39
C LEU A 100 5.73 11.43 -16.90
N SER A 101 6.89 11.66 -17.53
CA SER A 101 7.07 11.44 -18.96
C SER A 101 6.93 9.96 -19.29
N TYR A 102 6.81 9.62 -20.57
CA TYR A 102 6.78 8.21 -20.98
C TYR A 102 8.05 7.47 -20.57
N GLU A 103 9.20 8.11 -20.78
CA GLU A 103 10.51 7.57 -20.45
C GLU A 103 10.64 7.32 -18.95
N ASP A 104 10.28 8.31 -18.12
CA ASP A 104 10.31 8.18 -16.66
C ASP A 104 9.31 7.14 -16.16
N ALA A 105 8.13 7.03 -16.78
CA ALA A 105 7.16 6.00 -16.45
C ALA A 105 7.71 4.60 -16.69
N ILE A 106 8.40 4.38 -17.81
CA ILE A 106 9.07 3.11 -18.10
C ILE A 106 10.20 2.84 -17.11
N GLN A 107 11.04 3.84 -16.79
CA GLN A 107 12.09 3.73 -15.78
C GLN A 107 11.48 3.39 -14.40
N TYR A 108 10.38 4.05 -14.03
CA TYR A 108 9.64 3.73 -12.81
C TYR A 108 9.19 2.28 -12.77
N LEU A 109 8.55 1.79 -13.84
CA LEU A 109 8.06 0.41 -13.94
C LEU A 109 9.19 -0.63 -14.03
N ARG A 110 10.40 -0.23 -14.41
CA ARG A 110 11.63 -1.02 -14.33
C ARG A 110 12.27 -0.98 -12.96
N LYS A 111 11.71 -0.19 -12.05
CA LYS A 111 12.27 0.06 -10.71
C LYS A 111 13.65 0.72 -10.74
N GLU A 112 13.88 1.52 -11.75
CA GLU A 112 15.05 2.35 -11.88
C GLU A 112 14.90 3.65 -11.06
N ALA A 113 16.00 4.37 -10.86
CA ALA A 113 15.97 5.65 -10.18
C ALA A 113 15.42 6.71 -11.13
N ILE A 114 14.47 7.50 -10.64
CA ILE A 114 13.97 8.70 -11.33
C ILE A 114 14.06 9.89 -10.37
N THR A 115 14.20 11.08 -10.94
CA THR A 115 14.26 12.32 -10.18
C THR A 115 12.87 12.92 -10.08
N LEU A 116 12.47 13.30 -8.87
CA LEU A 116 11.24 14.05 -8.65
C LEU A 116 11.52 15.55 -8.67
N PRO A 117 10.53 16.38 -9.05
CA PRO A 117 10.63 17.83 -8.94
C PRO A 117 10.95 18.27 -7.50
N ASP A 118 11.87 19.25 -7.36
CA ASP A 118 12.28 19.81 -6.04
C ASP A 118 11.12 20.47 -5.28
N SER A 119 10.07 20.88 -6.00
CA SER A 119 8.86 21.48 -5.43
C SER A 119 7.99 20.48 -4.65
N LEU A 120 8.22 19.18 -4.82
CA LEU A 120 7.41 18.18 -4.13
C LEU A 120 7.85 18.00 -2.67
N PRO A 121 6.89 17.94 -1.73
CA PRO A 121 7.21 17.74 -0.32
C PRO A 121 7.82 16.36 -0.08
N ARG A 122 8.56 16.24 1.03
CA ARG A 122 9.05 14.94 1.50
C ARG A 122 7.89 14.04 1.91
N GLY A 123 8.02 12.75 1.68
CA GLY A 123 7.00 11.76 2.02
C GLY A 123 6.62 10.88 0.84
N TYR A 124 5.43 10.31 0.90
CA TYR A 124 4.91 9.47 -0.17
C TYR A 124 4.30 10.35 -1.27
N VAL A 125 4.70 10.05 -2.49
CA VAL A 125 4.27 10.74 -3.71
C VAL A 125 3.60 9.71 -4.62
N LEU A 126 2.40 10.00 -5.08
CA LEU A 126 1.70 9.22 -6.08
C LEU A 126 2.27 9.57 -7.46
N VAL A 127 2.87 8.60 -8.13
CA VAL A 127 3.34 8.81 -9.50
C VAL A 127 2.25 8.44 -10.49
N THR A 128 2.07 9.30 -11.48
CA THR A 128 1.03 9.15 -12.50
C THR A 128 1.64 9.26 -13.90
N TYR A 129 0.98 8.65 -14.86
CA TYR A 129 1.23 8.84 -16.28
C TYR A 129 -0.09 9.05 -17.01
N ARG A 130 -0.23 10.16 -17.71
CA ARG A 130 -1.51 10.62 -18.33
C ARG A 130 -2.66 10.65 -17.31
N GLY A 131 -2.36 11.12 -16.10
CA GLY A 131 -3.32 11.19 -15.01
C GLY A 131 -3.68 9.84 -14.35
N ILE A 132 -3.13 8.72 -14.85
CA ILE A 132 -3.41 7.38 -14.31
C ILE A 132 -2.33 7.03 -13.27
N PRO A 133 -2.71 6.65 -12.04
CA PRO A 133 -1.76 6.22 -11.03
C PRO A 133 -0.97 4.99 -11.43
N LEU A 134 0.36 5.05 -11.28
CA LEU A 134 1.26 3.92 -11.50
C LEU A 134 1.72 3.29 -10.18
N GLY A 135 1.81 4.07 -9.11
CA GLY A 135 2.26 3.59 -7.80
C GLY A 135 2.90 4.70 -6.97
N TRP A 136 3.81 4.32 -6.09
CA TRP A 136 4.38 5.19 -5.08
C TRP A 136 5.87 5.40 -5.23
N MET A 137 6.31 6.62 -4.90
CA MET A 137 7.69 6.94 -4.56
C MET A 137 7.77 7.53 -3.15
N LYS A 138 8.88 7.33 -2.45
CA LYS A 138 9.17 8.03 -1.19
C LYS A 138 10.21 9.12 -1.46
N ASN A 139 9.76 10.37 -1.46
CA ASN A 139 10.64 11.54 -1.60
C ASN A 139 11.38 11.79 -0.27
N LEU A 140 12.71 11.76 -0.30
CA LEU A 140 13.58 12.05 0.84
C LEU A 140 14.19 13.45 0.77
N GLY A 141 13.89 14.20 -0.29
CA GLY A 141 14.39 15.55 -0.57
C GLY A 141 15.59 15.54 -1.52
N ASN A 142 16.67 14.88 -1.15
CA ASN A 142 17.88 14.76 -1.99
C ASN A 142 17.83 13.57 -2.97
N ARG A 143 16.90 12.66 -2.79
CA ARG A 143 16.65 11.49 -3.64
C ARG A 143 15.22 10.99 -3.41
N ALA A 144 14.74 10.17 -4.32
CA ALA A 144 13.46 9.48 -4.17
C ALA A 144 13.65 7.96 -4.31
N ASN A 145 12.96 7.22 -3.48
CA ASN A 145 12.96 5.76 -3.55
C ASN A 145 11.75 5.30 -4.37
N ASN A 146 12.01 4.51 -5.39
CA ASN A 146 10.98 3.86 -6.19
C ASN A 146 10.40 2.67 -5.40
N LEU A 147 9.11 2.73 -5.04
CA LEU A 147 8.42 1.70 -4.25
C LEU A 147 7.67 0.69 -5.11
N TYR A 148 7.78 0.74 -6.44
CA TYR A 148 7.15 -0.24 -7.33
C TYR A 148 7.55 -1.67 -6.93
N PRO A 149 6.63 -2.66 -6.92
CA PRO A 149 6.94 -4.02 -6.52
C PRO A 149 8.04 -4.64 -7.38
N GLN A 150 9.02 -5.29 -6.73
CA GLN A 150 10.17 -5.88 -7.40
C GLN A 150 9.77 -7.00 -8.37
N GLU A 151 8.76 -7.76 -7.99
CA GLU A 151 8.21 -8.89 -8.75
C GLU A 151 7.45 -8.47 -10.00
N TRP A 152 6.97 -7.21 -10.04
CA TRP A 152 6.19 -6.66 -11.17
C TRP A 152 7.04 -5.86 -12.15
N LYS A 153 8.31 -5.65 -11.84
CA LYS A 153 9.17 -4.81 -12.68
C LYS A 153 9.29 -5.32 -14.10
N ILE A 154 9.28 -4.41 -15.05
CA ILE A 154 9.60 -4.70 -16.45
C ILE A 154 11.06 -5.13 -16.55
N LYS A 155 11.32 -6.32 -17.10
CA LYS A 155 12.67 -6.88 -17.25
C LYS A 155 13.29 -6.57 -18.60
N SER A 156 12.47 -6.28 -19.62
CA SER A 156 12.96 -5.93 -20.96
C SER A 156 13.73 -4.63 -20.94
N SER A 157 14.87 -4.58 -21.59
CA SER A 157 15.63 -3.35 -21.88
C SER A 157 15.15 -2.63 -23.12
N HIS A 158 14.36 -3.30 -23.97
CA HIS A 158 13.85 -2.71 -25.20
C HIS A 158 12.70 -1.75 -24.90
N ILE A 159 12.86 -0.50 -25.28
CA ILE A 159 11.79 0.50 -25.32
C ILE A 159 11.42 0.66 -26.79
N PRO A 160 10.18 0.41 -27.21
CA PRO A 160 9.77 0.65 -28.58
C PRO A 160 10.02 2.12 -28.94
N GLU A 161 10.80 2.36 -29.98
CA GLU A 161 10.94 3.69 -30.55
C GLU A 161 9.68 4.04 -31.30
N GLY A 162 9.07 5.15 -30.93
CA GLY A 162 8.00 5.75 -31.73
C GLY A 162 6.58 5.36 -31.33
N ASN A 163 5.75 6.28 -31.60
CA ASN A 163 4.29 6.32 -31.57
C ASN A 163 3.64 5.83 -30.26
N ASN A 164 3.58 6.74 -29.31
CA ASN A 164 2.90 6.59 -28.02
C ASN A 164 1.36 6.49 -28.14
N ASN A 165 0.83 6.24 -29.32
CA ASN A 165 -0.60 6.08 -29.57
C ASN A 165 -1.01 4.61 -29.57
N LEU A 166 -0.60 3.87 -28.53
CA LEU A 166 -1.06 2.49 -28.35
C LEU A 166 -2.55 2.39 -27.98
N ILE A 167 -3.14 3.48 -27.54
CA ILE A 167 -4.57 3.56 -27.24
C ILE A 167 -5.08 4.92 -27.71
N THR A 168 -5.89 4.92 -28.75
CA THR A 168 -6.80 6.01 -29.09
C THR A 168 -8.14 5.69 -28.45
N TRP A 169 -8.54 6.53 -27.51
CA TRP A 169 -9.88 6.50 -26.90
C TRP A 169 -10.86 7.22 -27.82
#